data_5f70c5afd38adc380cfbd1a0b9f3d9bd
#
_entry.id   5f70c5afd38adc380cfbd1a0b9f3d9bd
#
_cell.length_a   1.000
_cell.length_b   1.000
_cell.length_c   1.000
_cell.angle_alpha   90.00
_cell.angle_beta   90.00
_cell.angle_gamma   90.00
#
_symmetry.space_group_name_H-M   'P 1'
#
loop_
_entity.id
_entity.type
_entity.pdbx_description
1 polymer ?
#
loop_
_entity_poly.entity_id
_entity_poly.type
_entity_poly.pdbx_seq_one_letter_code
_entity_poly.pdbx_strand_id
1 'polypeptide(L)'
;MAEKKYVYAFKDAHGLGKELLGGKGAGLAEMTYIGIPIPQGFTVTTEACTLYYDSDKKIPDFVVEQIKGAIKDLEKTTGKNFGGDHNPLLVSVRSGARVSMPGMMDTILNLGLNDTTVAAMVKETGNERFAYDSYRRFILMFTNIAKGYKRDEMDKMLDDIKKEKGYKFDWEVPAEDLKGLVVKYKAWYKDHVGEEFPNNPFDQLMEAVKAIFRSWDNPRANTYRHMNNIPYSWGTAVNVQSMVFGNKGENSGTGVGFSRSPSTGEHKIFAEYLTN
;
A
#
# COMPACT_ATOMS: atom_id res chain seq x y z
N MET A 1 -33.34 -9.19 -3.08
CA MET A 1 -32.21 -9.39 -4.04
C MET A 1 -30.93 -9.31 -3.23
N ALA A 2 -29.99 -10.24 -3.41
CA ALA A 2 -28.71 -10.17 -2.71
C ALA A 2 -27.98 -8.87 -3.14
N GLU A 3 -27.45 -8.14 -2.17
CA GLU A 3 -26.70 -6.91 -2.43
C GLU A 3 -25.46 -7.23 -3.26
N LYS A 4 -25.19 -6.45 -4.31
CA LYS A 4 -24.03 -6.68 -5.19
C LYS A 4 -22.73 -6.51 -4.40
N LYS A 5 -21.83 -7.49 -4.54
CA LYS A 5 -20.54 -7.52 -3.83
C LYS A 5 -19.46 -6.87 -4.68
N TYR A 6 -18.72 -5.93 -4.05
CA TYR A 6 -17.61 -5.19 -4.67
C TYR A 6 -16.28 -5.41 -3.96
N VAL A 7 -16.29 -6.10 -2.82
CA VAL A 7 -15.10 -6.37 -2.01
C VAL A 7 -15.00 -7.86 -1.71
N TYR A 8 -13.88 -8.47 -2.06
CA TYR A 8 -13.65 -9.91 -1.91
C TYR A 8 -12.35 -10.18 -1.16
N ALA A 9 -12.41 -10.93 -0.06
CA ALA A 9 -11.20 -11.47 0.56
C ALA A 9 -10.49 -12.43 -0.41
N PHE A 10 -9.16 -12.50 -0.39
CA PHE A 10 -8.41 -13.34 -1.33
C PHE A 10 -8.86 -14.80 -1.28
N LYS A 11 -9.16 -15.32 -0.09
CA LYS A 11 -9.65 -16.68 0.11
C LYS A 11 -11.02 -16.98 -0.56
N ASP A 12 -11.83 -15.95 -0.78
CA ASP A 12 -13.19 -16.06 -1.33
C ASP A 12 -13.26 -15.61 -2.80
N ALA A 13 -12.11 -15.27 -3.40
CA ALA A 13 -12.04 -14.62 -4.71
C ALA A 13 -11.58 -15.54 -5.84
N HIS A 14 -11.23 -16.80 -5.55
CA HIS A 14 -10.82 -17.76 -6.58
C HIS A 14 -11.91 -17.94 -7.65
N GLY A 15 -11.50 -17.97 -8.92
CA GLY A 15 -12.39 -18.17 -10.06
C GLY A 15 -13.14 -16.92 -10.55
N LEU A 16 -13.07 -15.77 -9.84
CA LEU A 16 -13.76 -14.53 -10.25
C LEU A 16 -13.09 -13.81 -11.43
N GLY A 17 -11.89 -14.20 -11.80
CA GLY A 17 -11.17 -13.68 -12.97
C GLY A 17 -10.53 -12.31 -12.78
N LYS A 18 -9.61 -12.00 -13.72
CA LYS A 18 -8.88 -10.73 -13.73
C LYS A 18 -9.72 -9.53 -14.20
N GLU A 19 -10.84 -9.79 -14.85
CA GLU A 19 -11.80 -8.77 -15.27
C GLU A 19 -12.37 -8.04 -14.07
N LEU A 20 -12.66 -8.78 -12.99
CA LEU A 20 -13.22 -8.23 -11.75
C LEU A 20 -12.14 -7.85 -10.73
N LEU A 21 -11.14 -8.70 -10.55
CA LEU A 21 -10.13 -8.56 -9.49
C LEU A 21 -8.85 -7.84 -9.96
N GLY A 22 -8.70 -7.59 -11.25
CA GLY A 22 -7.43 -7.19 -11.85
C GLY A 22 -6.41 -8.34 -11.82
N GLY A 23 -5.28 -8.17 -12.52
CA GLY A 23 -4.27 -9.22 -12.62
C GLY A 23 -3.64 -9.59 -11.26
N LYS A 24 -3.34 -8.58 -10.42
CA LYS A 24 -2.79 -8.83 -9.07
C LYS A 24 -3.78 -9.51 -8.14
N GLY A 25 -5.04 -9.04 -8.11
CA GLY A 25 -6.07 -9.62 -7.25
C GLY A 25 -6.38 -11.07 -7.62
N ALA A 26 -6.50 -11.36 -8.92
CA ALA A 26 -6.71 -12.73 -9.40
C ALA A 26 -5.53 -13.65 -9.04
N GLY A 27 -4.28 -13.17 -9.21
CA GLY A 27 -3.09 -13.93 -8.80
C GLY A 27 -3.02 -14.19 -7.30
N LEU A 28 -3.38 -13.21 -6.45
CA LEU A 28 -3.43 -13.37 -5.01
C LEU A 28 -4.53 -14.36 -4.57
N ALA A 29 -5.68 -14.32 -5.22
CA ALA A 29 -6.76 -15.28 -4.99
C ALA A 29 -6.34 -16.71 -5.36
N GLU A 30 -5.68 -16.88 -6.51
CA GLU A 30 -5.15 -18.17 -6.96
C GLU A 30 -4.07 -18.71 -6.02
N MET A 31 -3.10 -17.89 -5.64
CA MET A 31 -2.05 -18.30 -4.68
C MET A 31 -2.65 -18.70 -3.33
N THR A 32 -3.68 -18.00 -2.87
CA THR A 32 -4.39 -18.38 -1.63
C THR A 32 -5.08 -19.72 -1.78
N TYR A 33 -5.76 -19.95 -2.91
CA TYR A 33 -6.50 -21.18 -3.19
C TYR A 33 -5.60 -22.42 -3.24
N ILE A 34 -4.45 -22.32 -3.87
CA ILE A 34 -3.47 -23.42 -3.96
C ILE A 34 -2.60 -23.55 -2.70
N GLY A 35 -2.85 -22.77 -1.65
CA GLY A 35 -2.21 -22.89 -0.34
C GLY A 35 -0.81 -22.27 -0.23
N ILE A 36 -0.42 -21.37 -1.15
CA ILE A 36 0.82 -20.59 -0.99
C ILE A 36 0.64 -19.63 0.17
N PRO A 37 1.60 -19.56 1.13
CA PRO A 37 1.53 -18.71 2.31
C PRO A 37 1.75 -17.24 1.98
N ILE A 38 0.75 -16.59 1.38
CA ILE A 38 0.79 -15.16 1.12
C ILE A 38 0.16 -14.36 2.28
N PRO A 39 0.59 -13.11 2.50
CA PRO A 39 -0.10 -12.23 3.44
C PRO A 39 -1.55 -12.04 3.03
N GLN A 40 -2.46 -12.17 3.99
CA GLN A 40 -3.90 -12.08 3.75
C GLN A 40 -4.35 -10.66 3.40
N GLY A 41 -5.49 -10.55 2.72
CA GLY A 41 -6.03 -9.27 2.29
C GLY A 41 -7.32 -9.43 1.50
N PHE A 42 -7.71 -8.36 0.85
CA PHE A 42 -8.92 -8.32 0.01
C PHE A 42 -8.71 -7.43 -1.22
N THR A 43 -9.56 -7.61 -2.19
CA THR A 43 -9.62 -6.80 -3.42
C THR A 43 -10.92 -6.01 -3.45
N VAL A 44 -10.82 -4.68 -3.64
CA VAL A 44 -11.92 -3.83 -4.10
C VAL A 44 -11.90 -3.87 -5.62
N THR A 45 -13.02 -4.25 -6.23
CA THR A 45 -13.08 -4.66 -7.64
C THR A 45 -12.90 -3.53 -8.65
N THR A 46 -12.64 -3.89 -9.92
CA THR A 46 -12.62 -2.96 -11.04
C THR A 46 -13.97 -2.27 -11.24
N GLU A 47 -15.08 -2.96 -10.95
CA GLU A 47 -16.42 -2.39 -11.01
C GLU A 47 -16.63 -1.29 -9.97
N ALA A 48 -16.02 -1.40 -8.77
CA ALA A 48 -16.03 -0.33 -7.78
C ALA A 48 -15.31 0.93 -8.29
N CYS A 49 -14.25 0.76 -9.10
CA CYS A 49 -13.59 1.88 -9.76
C CYS A 49 -14.50 2.56 -10.78
N THR A 50 -15.20 1.80 -11.61
CA THR A 50 -16.17 2.36 -12.57
C THR A 50 -17.26 3.14 -11.82
N LEU A 51 -17.82 2.52 -10.78
CA LEU A 51 -18.85 3.14 -9.94
C LEU A 51 -18.36 4.43 -9.27
N TYR A 52 -17.10 4.47 -8.84
CA TYR A 52 -16.48 5.70 -8.31
C TYR A 52 -16.49 6.84 -9.33
N TYR A 53 -16.15 6.57 -10.59
CA TYR A 53 -16.19 7.58 -11.65
C TYR A 53 -17.61 7.97 -12.01
N ASP A 54 -18.54 7.02 -12.08
CA ASP A 54 -19.98 7.26 -12.36
C ASP A 54 -20.69 8.03 -11.25
N SER A 55 -20.11 8.05 -10.03
CA SER A 55 -20.64 8.73 -8.84
C SER A 55 -19.85 10.01 -8.47
N ASP A 56 -19.44 10.79 -9.44
CA ASP A 56 -18.70 12.05 -9.25
C ASP A 56 -17.44 11.90 -8.37
N LYS A 57 -16.69 10.83 -8.57
CA LYS A 57 -15.48 10.48 -7.81
C LYS A 57 -15.75 10.31 -6.31
N LYS A 58 -16.91 9.76 -5.98
CA LYS A 58 -17.28 9.34 -4.63
C LYS A 58 -17.42 7.83 -4.57
N ILE A 59 -16.94 7.22 -3.49
CA ILE A 59 -17.20 5.80 -3.24
C ILE A 59 -18.55 5.71 -2.53
N PRO A 60 -19.55 5.00 -3.09
CA PRO A 60 -20.86 4.88 -2.47
C PRO A 60 -20.79 4.20 -1.09
N ASP A 61 -21.68 4.60 -0.18
CA ASP A 61 -21.66 4.16 1.23
C ASP A 61 -21.73 2.63 1.38
N PHE A 62 -22.50 1.95 0.52
CA PHE A 62 -22.56 0.49 0.57
C PHE A 62 -21.22 -0.19 0.21
N VAL A 63 -20.37 0.42 -0.64
CA VAL A 63 -19.02 -0.07 -0.91
C VAL A 63 -18.10 0.24 0.28
N VAL A 64 -18.25 1.42 0.89
CA VAL A 64 -17.53 1.80 2.12
C VAL A 64 -17.81 0.79 3.24
N GLU A 65 -19.07 0.40 3.45
CA GLU A 65 -19.43 -0.60 4.46
C GLU A 65 -18.85 -1.99 4.14
N GLN A 66 -18.77 -2.38 2.86
CA GLN A 66 -18.09 -3.63 2.47
C GLN A 66 -16.58 -3.56 2.76
N ILE A 67 -15.91 -2.41 2.55
CA ILE A 67 -14.50 -2.22 2.90
C ILE A 67 -14.30 -2.32 4.42
N LYS A 68 -15.19 -1.70 5.22
CA LYS A 68 -15.15 -1.82 6.69
C LYS A 68 -15.30 -3.26 7.15
N GLY A 69 -16.24 -4.00 6.56
CA GLY A 69 -16.42 -5.42 6.83
C GLY A 69 -15.16 -6.23 6.51
N ALA A 70 -14.55 -5.98 5.36
CA ALA A 70 -13.33 -6.66 4.92
C ALA A 70 -12.12 -6.39 5.83
N ILE A 71 -11.97 -5.16 6.35
CA ILE A 71 -10.95 -4.83 7.36
C ILE A 71 -11.17 -5.62 8.64
N LYS A 72 -12.41 -5.66 9.17
CA LYS A 72 -12.74 -6.44 10.38
C LYS A 72 -12.45 -7.94 10.21
N ASP A 73 -12.73 -8.47 9.03
CA ASP A 73 -12.42 -9.87 8.73
C ASP A 73 -10.92 -10.11 8.56
N LEU A 74 -10.19 -9.14 8.03
CA LEU A 74 -8.73 -9.19 7.95
C LEU A 74 -8.09 -9.15 9.35
N GLU A 75 -8.58 -8.30 10.25
CA GLU A 75 -8.18 -8.28 11.66
C GLU A 75 -8.36 -9.65 12.33
N LYS A 76 -9.54 -10.25 12.19
CA LYS A 76 -9.83 -11.59 12.73
C LYS A 76 -8.90 -12.66 12.13
N THR A 77 -8.66 -12.61 10.82
CA THR A 77 -7.85 -13.60 10.11
C THR A 77 -6.38 -13.52 10.49
N THR A 78 -5.87 -12.29 10.71
CA THR A 78 -4.45 -12.04 11.03
C THR A 78 -4.18 -12.00 12.53
N GLY A 79 -5.19 -11.86 13.37
CA GLY A 79 -5.06 -11.59 14.81
C GLY A 79 -4.45 -10.22 15.11
N LYS A 80 -4.49 -9.28 14.16
CA LYS A 80 -3.92 -7.94 14.28
C LYS A 80 -5.00 -6.88 14.39
N ASN A 81 -4.63 -5.67 14.87
CA ASN A 81 -5.56 -4.58 15.11
C ASN A 81 -5.27 -3.39 14.19
N PHE A 82 -6.26 -2.96 13.43
CA PHE A 82 -6.14 -1.82 12.53
C PHE A 82 -6.28 -0.51 13.29
N GLY A 83 -5.15 0.13 13.60
CA GLY A 83 -5.09 1.35 14.41
C GLY A 83 -4.99 1.14 15.91
N GLY A 84 -4.86 -0.12 16.36
CA GLY A 84 -4.74 -0.46 17.78
C GLY A 84 -3.35 -0.19 18.36
N ASP A 85 -3.29 -0.21 19.68
CA ASP A 85 -2.09 0.02 20.50
C ASP A 85 -1.26 -1.26 20.77
N HIS A 86 -1.67 -2.38 20.19
CA HIS A 86 -0.99 -3.67 20.24
C HIS A 86 -1.21 -4.44 18.95
N ASN A 87 -0.22 -5.24 18.55
CA ASN A 87 -0.22 -6.06 17.34
C ASN A 87 -0.82 -5.31 16.11
N PRO A 88 -0.23 -4.17 15.69
CA PRO A 88 -0.85 -3.31 14.70
C PRO A 88 -0.95 -3.97 13.32
N LEU A 89 -2.14 -3.91 12.72
CA LEU A 89 -2.35 -4.27 11.33
C LEU A 89 -1.91 -3.11 10.44
N LEU A 90 -0.83 -3.31 9.71
CA LEU A 90 -0.45 -2.40 8.63
C LEU A 90 -0.75 -3.05 7.29
N VAL A 91 -1.20 -2.27 6.33
CA VAL A 91 -1.56 -2.76 5.01
C VAL A 91 -0.85 -1.99 3.89
N SER A 92 -0.66 -2.67 2.78
CA SER A 92 -0.37 -2.04 1.49
C SER A 92 -1.66 -1.85 0.71
N VAL A 93 -1.78 -0.72 0.01
CA VAL A 93 -2.90 -0.42 -0.88
C VAL A 93 -2.33 -0.23 -2.29
N ARG A 94 -2.67 -1.16 -3.18
CA ARG A 94 -1.98 -1.33 -4.46
C ARG A 94 -2.98 -1.43 -5.61
N SER A 95 -2.69 -0.79 -6.73
CA SER A 95 -3.45 -0.93 -7.95
C SER A 95 -3.39 -2.35 -8.53
N GLY A 96 -4.48 -2.77 -9.15
CA GLY A 96 -4.61 -4.05 -9.83
C GLY A 96 -5.37 -3.92 -11.15
N ALA A 97 -4.75 -3.39 -12.19
CA ALA A 97 -5.36 -3.37 -13.52
C ALA A 97 -5.44 -4.79 -14.12
N ARG A 98 -6.34 -5.01 -15.10
CA ARG A 98 -6.53 -6.32 -15.79
C ARG A 98 -5.27 -6.77 -16.51
N VAL A 99 -4.46 -5.83 -16.99
CA VAL A 99 -3.15 -6.06 -17.60
C VAL A 99 -2.07 -5.35 -16.78
N SER A 100 -0.85 -5.86 -16.83
CA SER A 100 0.27 -5.23 -16.14
C SER A 100 0.59 -3.88 -16.76
N MET A 101 0.68 -2.84 -15.92
CA MET A 101 1.05 -1.47 -16.30
C MET A 101 2.20 -0.99 -15.38
N PRO A 102 3.44 -1.50 -15.59
CA PRO A 102 4.56 -1.26 -14.67
C PRO A 102 4.89 0.24 -14.54
N GLY A 103 4.95 0.75 -13.30
CA GLY A 103 5.30 2.14 -13.01
C GLY A 103 4.22 3.18 -13.33
N MET A 104 3.07 2.76 -13.91
CA MET A 104 2.03 3.70 -14.35
C MET A 104 1.07 4.08 -13.23
N MET A 105 0.89 3.23 -12.24
CA MET A 105 -0.10 3.39 -11.17
C MET A 105 0.54 3.35 -9.78
N ASP A 106 -0.16 3.91 -8.82
CA ASP A 106 0.39 4.18 -7.50
C ASP A 106 0.24 3.01 -6.53
N THR A 107 1.04 3.06 -5.45
CA THR A 107 1.02 2.12 -4.32
C THR A 107 1.29 2.89 -3.04
N ILE A 108 0.50 2.63 -1.98
CA ILE A 108 0.74 3.17 -0.65
C ILE A 108 1.09 1.99 0.27
N LEU A 109 2.21 2.09 0.97
CA LEU A 109 2.70 1.09 1.92
C LEU A 109 2.58 1.62 3.36
N ASN A 110 2.63 0.70 4.32
CA ASN A 110 2.60 1.01 5.76
C ASN A 110 1.36 1.79 6.21
N LEU A 111 0.26 1.69 5.47
CA LEU A 111 -1.00 2.32 5.83
C LEU A 111 -1.55 1.71 7.12
N GLY A 112 -2.02 2.54 8.01
CA GLY A 112 -2.41 2.20 9.37
C GLY A 112 -1.45 2.77 10.42
N LEU A 113 -0.29 3.30 10.00
CA LEU A 113 0.62 4.00 10.92
C LEU A 113 0.03 5.36 11.35
N ASN A 114 0.07 5.56 12.64
CA ASN A 114 -0.24 6.79 13.36
C ASN A 114 0.59 6.83 14.64
N ASP A 115 0.37 7.83 15.50
CA ASP A 115 1.17 7.98 16.72
C ASP A 115 0.97 6.80 17.71
N THR A 116 -0.22 6.19 17.73
CA THR A 116 -0.51 5.01 18.56
C THR A 116 0.16 3.76 18.00
N THR A 117 -0.03 3.49 16.72
CA THR A 117 0.47 2.27 16.09
C THR A 117 1.99 2.25 15.92
N VAL A 118 2.65 3.41 15.73
CA VAL A 118 4.12 3.46 15.72
C VAL A 118 4.69 3.11 17.08
N ALA A 119 4.07 3.59 18.18
CA ALA A 119 4.48 3.23 19.53
C ALA A 119 4.29 1.74 19.83
N ALA A 120 3.17 1.16 19.38
CA ALA A 120 2.93 -0.28 19.44
C ALA A 120 4.00 -1.07 18.68
N MET A 121 4.35 -0.62 17.47
CA MET A 121 5.36 -1.25 16.64
C MET A 121 6.77 -1.20 17.28
N VAL A 122 7.12 -0.08 17.92
CA VAL A 122 8.35 0.02 18.72
C VAL A 122 8.38 -1.02 19.83
N LYS A 123 7.28 -1.09 20.59
CA LYS A 123 7.15 -2.03 21.72
C LYS A 123 7.28 -3.50 21.30
N GLU A 124 6.67 -3.86 20.16
CA GLU A 124 6.69 -5.24 19.68
C GLU A 124 7.99 -5.66 19.02
N THR A 125 8.64 -4.75 18.32
CA THR A 125 9.84 -5.09 17.54
C THR A 125 11.13 -4.83 18.31
N GLY A 126 11.08 -3.98 19.36
CA GLY A 126 12.28 -3.45 20.02
C GLY A 126 13.14 -2.58 19.09
N ASN A 127 12.67 -2.29 17.87
CA ASN A 127 13.41 -1.57 16.85
C ASN A 127 12.74 -0.22 16.53
N GLU A 128 13.09 0.78 17.34
CA GLU A 128 12.53 2.12 17.23
C GLU A 128 12.86 2.78 15.89
N ARG A 129 14.09 2.57 15.39
CA ARG A 129 14.51 3.09 14.11
C ARG A 129 13.63 2.58 12.97
N PHE A 130 13.39 1.27 12.91
CA PHE A 130 12.52 0.64 11.92
C PHE A 130 11.10 1.22 11.95
N ALA A 131 10.53 1.39 13.14
CA ALA A 131 9.19 1.90 13.31
C ALA A 131 9.05 3.35 12.78
N TYR A 132 9.96 4.23 13.18
CA TYR A 132 9.91 5.63 12.74
C TYR A 132 10.34 5.84 11.28
N ASP A 133 11.25 5.03 10.74
CA ASP A 133 11.55 5.03 9.30
C ASP A 133 10.33 4.59 8.48
N SER A 134 9.60 3.59 8.94
CA SER A 134 8.34 3.17 8.32
C SER A 134 7.28 4.26 8.37
N TYR A 135 7.19 4.98 9.49
CA TYR A 135 6.20 6.06 9.66
C TYR A 135 6.51 7.28 8.79
N ARG A 136 7.76 7.75 8.77
CA ARG A 136 8.15 8.87 7.90
C ARG A 136 7.91 8.55 6.42
N ARG A 137 8.22 7.31 5.98
CA ARG A 137 7.97 6.84 4.61
C ARG A 137 6.47 6.80 4.29
N PHE A 138 5.65 6.38 5.24
CA PHE A 138 4.20 6.39 5.07
C PHE A 138 3.67 7.81 4.90
N ILE A 139 4.05 8.76 5.77
CA ILE A 139 3.61 10.15 5.67
C ILE A 139 3.99 10.75 4.31
N LEU A 140 5.26 10.58 3.89
CA LEU A 140 5.74 11.05 2.60
C LEU A 140 4.92 10.47 1.44
N MET A 141 4.73 9.15 1.44
CA MET A 141 4.04 8.43 0.38
C MET A 141 2.55 8.78 0.34
N PHE A 142 1.90 8.89 1.50
CA PHE A 142 0.51 9.30 1.62
C PHE A 142 0.31 10.73 1.11
N THR A 143 1.15 11.65 1.52
CA THR A 143 1.12 13.06 1.07
C THR A 143 1.28 13.16 -0.45
N ASN A 144 2.22 12.43 -1.01
CA ASN A 144 2.47 12.45 -2.46
C ASN A 144 1.31 11.80 -3.25
N ILE A 145 0.86 10.62 -2.85
CA ILE A 145 -0.07 9.81 -3.64
C ILE A 145 -1.53 10.15 -3.31
N ALA A 146 -1.89 10.22 -2.02
CA ALA A 146 -3.27 10.45 -1.63
C ALA A 146 -3.68 11.92 -1.78
N LYS A 147 -2.76 12.84 -1.52
CA LYS A 147 -3.03 14.30 -1.60
C LYS A 147 -2.46 14.96 -2.85
N GLY A 148 -1.59 14.28 -3.62
CA GLY A 148 -1.08 14.75 -4.91
C GLY A 148 0.04 15.79 -4.81
N TYR A 149 0.65 15.98 -3.65
CA TYR A 149 1.77 16.93 -3.46
C TYR A 149 3.09 16.31 -3.91
N LYS A 150 3.98 17.15 -4.44
CA LYS A 150 5.34 16.72 -4.76
C LYS A 150 6.11 16.42 -3.49
N ARG A 151 6.99 15.42 -3.58
CA ARG A 151 7.78 14.95 -2.43
C ARG A 151 9.06 15.73 -2.18
N ASP A 152 9.47 16.58 -3.11
CA ASP A 152 10.79 17.21 -3.18
C ASP A 152 11.18 17.95 -1.89
N GLU A 153 10.25 18.70 -1.29
CA GLU A 153 10.51 19.44 -0.05
C GLU A 153 10.66 18.50 1.15
N MET A 154 9.84 17.45 1.22
CA MET A 154 9.94 16.46 2.30
C MET A 154 11.20 15.59 2.15
N ASP A 155 11.57 15.21 0.92
CA ASP A 155 12.85 14.53 0.65
C ASP A 155 14.04 15.42 1.07
N LYS A 156 13.99 16.72 0.74
CA LYS A 156 15.01 17.68 1.15
C LYS A 156 15.18 17.75 2.66
N MET A 157 14.12 17.67 3.45
CA MET A 157 14.24 17.70 4.92
C MET A 157 15.08 16.53 5.45
N LEU A 158 14.96 15.34 4.87
CA LEU A 158 15.80 14.19 5.20
C LEU A 158 17.25 14.41 4.74
N ASP A 159 17.44 14.93 3.54
CA ASP A 159 18.78 15.20 2.99
C ASP A 159 19.51 16.30 3.79
N ASP A 160 18.81 17.32 4.25
CA ASP A 160 19.37 18.37 5.10
C ASP A 160 19.84 17.79 6.45
N ILE A 161 19.08 16.89 7.08
CA ILE A 161 19.49 16.18 8.31
C ILE A 161 20.75 15.33 8.03
N LYS A 162 20.77 14.58 6.94
CA LYS A 162 21.94 13.77 6.56
C LYS A 162 23.17 14.63 6.37
N LYS A 163 23.05 15.75 5.68
CA LYS A 163 24.14 16.68 5.41
C LYS A 163 24.64 17.34 6.69
N GLU A 164 23.75 17.83 7.55
CA GLU A 164 24.09 18.50 8.80
C GLU A 164 24.85 17.57 9.76
N LYS A 165 24.40 16.30 9.85
CA LYS A 165 24.94 15.32 10.80
C LYS A 165 25.98 14.36 10.20
N GLY A 166 26.28 14.48 8.91
CA GLY A 166 27.30 13.68 8.22
C GLY A 166 26.89 12.26 7.88
N TYR A 167 25.59 11.95 7.88
CA TYR A 167 25.09 10.64 7.44
C TYR A 167 25.17 10.51 5.92
N LYS A 168 25.69 9.38 5.43
CA LYS A 168 25.81 9.11 3.99
C LYS A 168 24.54 8.45 3.43
N PHE A 169 23.92 7.59 4.23
CA PHE A 169 22.79 6.77 3.80
C PHE A 169 21.60 6.90 4.76
N ASP A 170 20.40 6.61 4.26
CA ASP A 170 19.16 6.67 5.05
C ASP A 170 19.17 5.73 6.26
N TRP A 171 19.85 4.58 6.15
CA TRP A 171 19.92 3.62 7.27
C TRP A 171 20.82 4.08 8.42
N GLU A 172 21.67 5.07 8.21
CA GLU A 172 22.52 5.64 9.26
C GLU A 172 21.77 6.65 10.15
N VAL A 173 20.60 7.12 9.68
CA VAL A 173 19.79 8.09 10.42
C VAL A 173 19.19 7.42 11.65
N PRO A 174 19.53 7.85 12.87
CA PRO A 174 19.04 7.21 14.10
C PRO A 174 17.57 7.52 14.36
N ALA A 175 16.97 6.74 15.27
CA ALA A 175 15.55 6.85 15.62
C ALA A 175 15.14 8.25 16.08
N GLU A 176 15.99 8.94 16.85
CA GLU A 176 15.71 10.28 17.36
C GLU A 176 15.53 11.30 16.24
N ASP A 177 16.40 11.26 15.24
CA ASP A 177 16.31 12.14 14.08
C ASP A 177 15.10 11.81 13.20
N LEU A 178 14.75 10.51 13.07
CA LEU A 178 13.55 10.09 12.37
C LEU A 178 12.27 10.53 13.08
N LYS A 179 12.23 10.53 14.42
CA LYS A 179 11.14 11.13 15.19
C LYS A 179 10.98 12.61 14.91
N GLY A 180 12.08 13.35 14.97
CA GLY A 180 12.10 14.77 14.63
C GLY A 180 11.61 15.03 13.20
N LEU A 181 11.98 14.17 12.26
CA LEU A 181 11.54 14.25 10.86
C LEU A 181 10.04 13.98 10.71
N VAL A 182 9.49 13.00 11.43
CA VAL A 182 8.04 12.74 11.45
C VAL A 182 7.26 13.98 11.91
N VAL A 183 7.73 14.67 12.95
CA VAL A 183 7.12 15.91 13.42
C VAL A 183 7.15 16.99 12.32
N LYS A 184 8.30 17.18 11.67
CA LYS A 184 8.45 18.12 10.56
C LYS A 184 7.54 17.78 9.38
N TYR A 185 7.42 16.50 9.03
CA TYR A 185 6.55 16.05 7.93
C TYR A 185 5.06 16.30 8.23
N LYS A 186 4.62 16.06 9.47
CA LYS A 186 3.24 16.35 9.88
C LYS A 186 2.95 17.85 9.90
N ALA A 187 3.90 18.67 10.34
CA ALA A 187 3.77 20.12 10.27
C ALA A 187 3.68 20.61 8.82
N TRP A 188 4.58 20.14 7.96
CA TRP A 188 4.54 20.44 6.53
C TRP A 188 3.20 20.04 5.88
N TYR A 189 2.71 18.84 6.22
CA TYR A 189 1.42 18.36 5.73
C TYR A 189 0.29 19.30 6.14
N LYS A 190 0.25 19.68 7.42
CA LYS A 190 -0.77 20.64 7.94
C LYS A 190 -0.72 21.97 7.21
N ASP A 191 0.47 22.53 7.03
CA ASP A 191 0.67 23.85 6.42
C ASP A 191 0.27 23.88 4.93
N HIS A 192 0.52 22.81 4.19
CA HIS A 192 0.31 22.74 2.74
C HIS A 192 -1.03 22.12 2.35
N VAL A 193 -1.47 21.08 3.06
CA VAL A 193 -2.75 20.41 2.80
C VAL A 193 -3.91 21.11 3.49
N GLY A 194 -3.66 21.87 4.56
CA GLY A 194 -4.66 22.63 5.29
C GLY A 194 -5.43 21.83 6.34
N GLU A 195 -5.00 20.60 6.62
CA GLU A 195 -5.60 19.71 7.63
C GLU A 195 -4.53 18.93 8.39
N GLU A 196 -4.86 18.41 9.56
CA GLU A 196 -3.96 17.51 10.29
C GLU A 196 -3.74 16.19 9.53
N PHE A 197 -2.54 15.61 9.65
CA PHE A 197 -2.29 14.28 9.09
C PHE A 197 -3.30 13.28 9.70
N PRO A 198 -4.04 12.49 8.88
CA PRO A 198 -5.14 11.66 9.37
C PRO A 198 -4.64 10.60 10.36
N ASN A 199 -5.15 10.66 11.59
CA ASN A 199 -4.80 9.72 12.66
C ASN A 199 -5.69 8.46 12.65
N ASN A 200 -6.89 8.53 12.03
CA ASN A 200 -7.77 7.39 11.90
C ASN A 200 -7.33 6.52 10.71
N PRO A 201 -6.95 5.25 10.91
CA PRO A 201 -6.47 4.38 9.83
C PRO A 201 -7.53 4.09 8.76
N PHE A 202 -8.81 4.09 9.13
CA PHE A 202 -9.86 3.89 8.15
C PHE A 202 -10.01 5.09 7.21
N ASP A 203 -9.86 6.31 7.70
CA ASP A 203 -9.84 7.51 6.86
C ASP A 203 -8.63 7.50 5.92
N GLN A 204 -7.45 7.08 6.43
CA GLN A 204 -6.26 6.86 5.61
C GLN A 204 -6.55 5.85 4.48
N LEU A 205 -7.22 4.74 4.81
CA LEU A 205 -7.55 3.69 3.84
C LEU A 205 -8.50 4.21 2.76
N MET A 206 -9.53 4.94 3.12
CA MET A 206 -10.48 5.50 2.16
C MET A 206 -9.83 6.51 1.22
N GLU A 207 -8.96 7.38 1.73
CA GLU A 207 -8.18 8.30 0.89
C GLU A 207 -7.22 7.54 -0.04
N ALA A 208 -6.59 6.48 0.44
CA ALA A 208 -5.71 5.64 -0.37
C ALA A 208 -6.49 4.91 -1.49
N VAL A 209 -7.66 4.33 -1.19
CA VAL A 209 -8.50 3.68 -2.21
C VAL A 209 -8.92 4.67 -3.29
N LYS A 210 -9.38 5.88 -2.90
CA LYS A 210 -9.69 6.95 -3.85
C LYS A 210 -8.48 7.35 -4.70
N ALA A 211 -7.30 7.46 -4.08
CA ALA A 211 -6.06 7.79 -4.78
C ALA A 211 -5.69 6.73 -5.83
N ILE A 212 -5.81 5.45 -5.48
CA ILE A 212 -5.56 4.36 -6.43
C ILE A 212 -6.58 4.40 -7.58
N PHE A 213 -7.86 4.64 -7.31
CA PHE A 213 -8.84 4.82 -8.39
C PHE A 213 -8.48 6.02 -9.28
N ARG A 214 -8.09 7.18 -8.69
CA ARG A 214 -7.63 8.35 -9.45
C ARG A 214 -6.40 8.06 -10.30
N SER A 215 -5.50 7.18 -9.82
CA SER A 215 -4.27 6.85 -10.57
C SER A 215 -4.55 6.15 -11.90
N TRP A 216 -5.74 5.56 -12.07
CA TRP A 216 -6.19 5.04 -13.36
C TRP A 216 -6.24 6.13 -14.44
N ASP A 217 -6.55 7.36 -14.04
CA ASP A 217 -6.71 8.51 -14.94
C ASP A 217 -5.52 9.50 -14.89
N ASN A 218 -4.40 9.11 -14.33
CA ASN A 218 -3.21 9.96 -14.35
C ASN A 218 -2.58 10.03 -15.77
N PRO A 219 -1.81 11.07 -16.11
CA PRO A 219 -1.24 11.25 -17.45
C PRO A 219 -0.38 10.06 -17.91
N ARG A 220 0.40 9.45 -17.00
CA ARG A 220 1.24 8.28 -17.32
C ARG A 220 0.39 7.08 -17.70
N ALA A 221 -0.66 6.80 -16.92
CA ALA A 221 -1.57 5.69 -17.19
C ALA A 221 -2.36 5.91 -18.48
N ASN A 222 -2.80 7.13 -18.73
CA ASN A 222 -3.51 7.49 -19.97
C ASN A 222 -2.64 7.26 -21.21
N THR A 223 -1.40 7.75 -21.20
CA THR A 223 -0.44 7.54 -22.29
C THR A 223 -0.19 6.04 -22.51
N TYR A 224 0.09 5.29 -21.43
CA TYR A 224 0.34 3.86 -21.53
C TYR A 224 -0.85 3.08 -22.09
N ARG A 225 -2.07 3.39 -21.62
CA ARG A 225 -3.29 2.75 -22.13
C ARG A 225 -3.52 3.04 -23.60
N HIS A 226 -3.31 4.29 -24.02
CA HIS A 226 -3.43 4.66 -25.43
C HIS A 226 -2.46 3.87 -26.31
N MET A 227 -1.17 3.80 -25.91
CA MET A 227 -0.14 3.07 -26.65
C MET A 227 -0.38 1.56 -26.71
N ASN A 228 -1.07 0.98 -25.72
CA ASN A 228 -1.30 -0.46 -25.62
C ASN A 228 -2.76 -0.86 -25.92
N ASN A 229 -3.58 0.03 -26.46
CA ASN A 229 -5.00 -0.21 -26.78
C ASN A 229 -5.81 -0.77 -25.59
N ILE A 230 -5.55 -0.27 -24.38
CA ILE A 230 -6.25 -0.68 -23.15
C ILE A 230 -7.47 0.22 -22.95
N PRO A 231 -8.72 -0.33 -22.96
CA PRO A 231 -9.93 0.46 -22.82
C PRO A 231 -10.00 1.19 -21.48
N TYR A 232 -10.41 2.45 -21.50
CA TYR A 232 -10.63 3.26 -20.30
C TYR A 232 -11.67 2.63 -19.36
N SER A 233 -12.72 2.04 -19.94
CA SER A 233 -13.84 1.43 -19.21
C SER A 233 -13.46 0.23 -18.34
N TRP A 234 -12.23 -0.29 -18.45
CA TRP A 234 -11.80 -1.42 -17.62
C TRP A 234 -11.56 -1.05 -16.16
N GLY A 235 -11.20 0.19 -15.87
CA GLY A 235 -10.86 0.60 -14.51
C GLY A 235 -9.69 -0.16 -13.90
N THR A 236 -9.49 0.03 -12.61
CA THR A 236 -8.50 -0.70 -11.81
C THR A 236 -9.13 -1.26 -10.55
N ALA A 237 -8.72 -2.44 -10.13
CA ALA A 237 -8.99 -2.92 -8.78
C ALA A 237 -8.00 -2.30 -7.78
N VAL A 238 -8.35 -2.38 -6.49
CA VAL A 238 -7.47 -2.03 -5.37
C VAL A 238 -7.25 -3.26 -4.51
N ASN A 239 -6.00 -3.65 -4.33
CA ASN A 239 -5.62 -4.75 -3.43
C ASN A 239 -5.13 -4.16 -2.11
N VAL A 240 -5.82 -4.50 -1.04
CA VAL A 240 -5.45 -4.17 0.35
C VAL A 240 -4.90 -5.44 0.98
N GLN A 241 -3.63 -5.43 1.35
CA GLN A 241 -2.93 -6.63 1.80
C GLN A 241 -2.10 -6.35 3.05
N SER A 242 -2.16 -7.25 4.03
CA SER A 242 -1.35 -7.18 5.25
C SER A 242 0.14 -7.09 4.92
N MET A 243 0.84 -6.20 5.61
CA MET A 243 2.29 -6.01 5.42
C MET A 243 3.08 -7.10 6.12
N VAL A 244 4.18 -7.49 5.47
CA VAL A 244 5.32 -8.21 6.04
C VAL A 244 6.58 -7.40 5.76
N PHE A 245 7.60 -7.55 6.62
CA PHE A 245 8.77 -6.66 6.59
C PHE A 245 10.05 -7.46 6.48
N GLY A 246 10.84 -7.19 5.44
CA GLY A 246 12.17 -7.76 5.24
C GLY A 246 13.28 -7.02 6.00
N ASN A 247 12.93 -5.93 6.70
CA ASN A 247 13.85 -5.06 7.44
C ASN A 247 13.44 -4.83 8.90
N LYS A 248 12.73 -5.81 9.49
CA LYS A 248 12.24 -5.72 10.87
C LYS A 248 13.34 -5.92 11.90
N GLY A 249 14.34 -6.73 11.59
CA GLY A 249 15.45 -7.09 12.46
C GLY A 249 16.37 -8.10 11.79
N GLU A 250 17.44 -8.51 12.46
CA GLU A 250 18.51 -9.38 11.91
C GLU A 250 18.02 -10.70 11.32
N ASN A 251 16.88 -11.20 11.75
CA ASN A 251 16.25 -12.43 11.24
C ASN A 251 15.27 -12.16 10.08
N SER A 252 15.35 -10.98 9.48
CA SER A 252 14.49 -10.58 8.37
C SER A 252 15.29 -10.49 7.07
N GLY A 253 14.62 -10.64 5.95
CA GLY A 253 15.23 -10.52 4.64
C GLY A 253 14.19 -10.30 3.55
N THR A 254 14.65 -9.85 2.40
CA THR A 254 13.85 -9.67 1.20
C THR A 254 14.54 -10.34 0.03
N GLY A 255 13.79 -10.98 -0.85
CA GLY A 255 14.36 -11.59 -2.04
C GLY A 255 13.44 -11.53 -3.24
N VAL A 256 14.03 -11.74 -4.42
CA VAL A 256 13.33 -11.87 -5.69
C VAL A 256 13.74 -13.19 -6.31
N GLY A 257 12.75 -14.01 -6.67
CA GLY A 257 12.99 -15.31 -7.31
C GLY A 257 12.23 -15.44 -8.63
N PHE A 258 12.86 -16.10 -9.58
CA PHE A 258 12.30 -16.44 -10.88
C PHE A 258 12.35 -17.95 -11.08
N SER A 259 11.28 -18.51 -11.62
CA SER A 259 11.24 -19.95 -11.99
C SER A 259 12.07 -20.27 -13.23
N ARG A 260 12.49 -19.24 -13.96
CA ARG A 260 13.38 -19.33 -15.12
C ARG A 260 14.43 -18.23 -15.07
N SER A 261 15.59 -18.49 -15.64
CA SER A 261 16.62 -17.47 -15.83
C SER A 261 16.06 -16.29 -16.65
N PRO A 262 16.05 -15.05 -16.13
CA PRO A 262 15.53 -13.90 -16.86
C PRO A 262 16.34 -13.53 -18.10
N SER A 263 17.61 -13.97 -18.18
CA SER A 263 18.50 -13.69 -19.31
C SER A 263 18.47 -14.76 -20.41
N THR A 264 18.31 -16.05 -20.04
CA THR A 264 18.41 -17.16 -20.99
C THR A 264 17.11 -17.91 -21.23
N GLY A 265 16.09 -17.74 -20.35
CA GLY A 265 14.84 -18.50 -20.38
C GLY A 265 14.96 -19.94 -19.89
N GLU A 266 16.17 -20.40 -19.50
CA GLU A 266 16.43 -21.75 -18.99
C GLU A 266 15.54 -22.03 -17.76
N HIS A 267 14.95 -23.23 -17.69
CA HIS A 267 14.14 -23.68 -16.56
C HIS A 267 15.02 -24.01 -15.35
N LYS A 268 15.52 -22.97 -14.72
CA LYS A 268 16.37 -23.01 -13.55
C LYS A 268 15.96 -21.87 -12.61
N ILE A 269 15.85 -22.16 -11.33
CA ILE A 269 15.55 -21.13 -10.33
C ILE A 269 16.72 -20.14 -10.32
N PHE A 270 16.38 -18.88 -10.51
CA PHE A 270 17.29 -17.75 -10.39
C PHE A 270 16.73 -16.84 -9.27
N ALA A 271 17.53 -16.58 -8.26
CA ALA A 271 17.09 -15.78 -7.12
C ALA A 271 18.25 -15.00 -6.53
N GLU A 272 17.91 -13.84 -5.98
CA GLU A 272 18.79 -13.03 -5.15
C GLU A 272 18.04 -12.61 -3.88
N TYR A 273 18.75 -12.41 -2.80
CA TYR A 273 18.17 -11.98 -1.53
C TYR A 273 19.10 -11.01 -0.81
N LEU A 274 18.48 -10.18 0.02
CA LEU A 274 19.12 -9.21 0.89
C LEU A 274 18.69 -9.50 2.32
N THR A 275 19.64 -9.72 3.20
CA THR A 275 19.40 -9.75 4.65
C THR A 275 19.33 -8.32 5.18
N ASN A 276 18.59 -8.14 6.27
CA ASN A 276 18.49 -6.82 6.91
C ASN A 276 19.82 -6.38 7.52
#